data_1466c10a0a8838b5235f7e15bbed33d2
#
_entry.id   1466c10a0a8838b5235f7e15bbed33d2
#
_cell.length_a   1.000
_cell.length_b   1.000
_cell.length_c   1.000
_cell.angle_alpha   90.00
_cell.angle_beta   90.00
_cell.angle_gamma   90.00
#
_symmetry.space_group_name_H-M   'P 1'
#
loop_
_entity.id
_entity.type
_entity.pdbx_description
1 polymer ?
#
loop_
_entity_poly.entity_id
_entity_poly.type
_entity_poly.pdbx_seq_one_letter_code
_entity_poly.pdbx_strand_id
1 'polypeptide(L)'
;MSALPPAIFLMGPTAAGKTDLAIELTKVLPCELISVDSALVYRDMDIGTAKPSKALLAQYPHKLIDIIDPSESYSAADFRTDALAAMAEITARGNIPLLVGGTMLYYKALQEGLADMPPADAQVRAELEEEAARLGWQALHDQLAVVDPVSAARIHPNDPQRLTRALEVWRVSGQTMTEHRRKQTAQSADAGASGQSQLPYTVANLAIAPANRQVLHERIAQRFTIMLEQGFVDEVVALRSRGDLHPGLPSIRAVGYRQVWDHLDGKLTSAEMQERGIIATRQLAKRQFTWLRSWSDLHWLDSLDSDNLSRALKYLGTVSILS
;
A
#
# COMPACT_ATOMS: atom_id res chain seq x y z
N MET A 1 -29.80 11.28 -13.86
CA MET A 1 -28.43 10.74 -13.80
C MET A 1 -28.52 9.42 -13.07
N SER A 2 -28.04 8.30 -13.63
CA SER A 2 -27.97 7.04 -12.88
C SER A 2 -27.02 7.23 -11.69
N ALA A 3 -27.39 6.67 -10.52
CA ALA A 3 -26.52 6.67 -9.36
C ALA A 3 -25.21 5.96 -9.69
N LEU A 4 -24.09 6.45 -9.11
CA LEU A 4 -22.80 5.78 -9.26
C LEU A 4 -22.86 4.40 -8.60
N PRO A 5 -22.21 3.37 -9.18
CA PRO A 5 -22.15 2.05 -8.57
C PRO A 5 -21.45 2.09 -7.20
N PRO A 6 -21.83 1.21 -6.26
CA PRO A 6 -21.22 1.17 -4.93
C PRO A 6 -19.85 0.50 -4.94
N ALA A 7 -18.99 0.91 -4.01
CA ALA A 7 -17.74 0.22 -3.66
C ALA A 7 -17.48 0.37 -2.15
N ILE A 8 -16.78 -0.60 -1.56
CA ILE A 8 -16.43 -0.60 -0.14
C ILE A 8 -14.91 -0.60 0.00
N PHE A 9 -14.36 0.34 0.77
CA PHE A 9 -12.98 0.35 1.19
C PHE A 9 -12.89 -0.13 2.64
N LEU A 10 -12.21 -1.26 2.86
CA LEU A 10 -11.89 -1.78 4.19
C LEU A 10 -10.41 -1.61 4.47
N MET A 11 -10.10 -0.54 5.15
CA MET A 11 -8.76 -0.08 5.46
C MET A 11 -8.34 -0.49 6.88
N GLY A 12 -7.04 -0.46 7.16
CA GLY A 12 -6.53 -0.68 8.51
C GLY A 12 -5.05 -1.03 8.52
N PRO A 13 -4.40 -0.93 9.67
CA PRO A 13 -3.00 -1.31 9.79
C PRO A 13 -2.80 -2.82 9.61
N THR A 14 -1.56 -3.22 9.39
CA THR A 14 -1.20 -4.65 9.42
C THR A 14 -1.58 -5.27 10.77
N ALA A 15 -1.96 -6.55 10.80
CA ALA A 15 -2.41 -7.28 11.99
C ALA A 15 -3.72 -6.77 12.64
N ALA A 16 -4.52 -5.96 11.93
CA ALA A 16 -5.79 -5.44 12.47
C ALA A 16 -7.01 -6.34 12.29
N GLY A 17 -6.91 -7.48 11.58
CA GLY A 17 -8.07 -8.37 11.36
C GLY A 17 -8.95 -7.99 10.15
N LYS A 18 -8.41 -7.25 9.17
CA LYS A 18 -9.16 -6.86 7.96
C LYS A 18 -9.70 -8.03 7.16
N THR A 19 -8.88 -9.07 6.97
CA THR A 19 -9.21 -10.24 6.15
C THR A 19 -10.42 -10.99 6.70
N ASP A 20 -10.48 -11.15 8.01
CA ASP A 20 -11.59 -11.86 8.66
C ASP A 20 -12.91 -11.12 8.43
N LEU A 21 -12.95 -9.80 8.69
CA LEU A 21 -14.13 -8.98 8.45
C LEU A 21 -14.52 -8.92 6.97
N ALA A 22 -13.53 -8.88 6.06
CA ALA A 22 -13.78 -8.90 4.64
C ALA A 22 -14.48 -10.20 4.20
N ILE A 23 -14.02 -11.34 4.70
CA ILE A 23 -14.63 -12.65 4.45
C ILE A 23 -16.05 -12.69 5.03
N GLU A 24 -16.28 -12.18 6.23
CA GLU A 24 -17.63 -12.12 6.82
C GLU A 24 -18.58 -11.27 5.96
N LEU A 25 -18.13 -10.15 5.43
CA LEU A 25 -18.91 -9.31 4.53
C LEU A 25 -19.27 -10.05 3.23
N THR A 26 -18.37 -10.84 2.64
CA THR A 26 -18.66 -11.60 1.41
C THR A 26 -19.68 -12.73 1.62
N LYS A 27 -19.91 -13.17 2.86
CA LYS A 27 -20.93 -14.20 3.17
C LYS A 27 -22.35 -13.64 3.17
N VAL A 28 -22.50 -12.33 3.37
CA VAL A 28 -23.81 -11.68 3.57
C VAL A 28 -24.10 -10.61 2.51
N LEU A 29 -23.12 -10.18 1.74
CA LEU A 29 -23.25 -9.22 0.66
C LEU A 29 -22.67 -9.80 -0.64
N PRO A 30 -23.19 -9.41 -1.81
CA PRO A 30 -22.62 -9.80 -3.10
C PRO A 30 -21.31 -9.05 -3.37
N CYS A 31 -20.31 -9.23 -2.51
CA CYS A 31 -19.01 -8.57 -2.62
C CYS A 31 -17.96 -9.49 -3.23
N GLU A 32 -17.07 -8.91 -4.05
CA GLU A 32 -15.84 -9.57 -4.49
C GLU A 32 -14.62 -8.79 -4.02
N LEU A 33 -13.58 -9.52 -3.62
CA LEU A 33 -12.41 -8.99 -2.92
C LEU A 33 -11.35 -8.50 -3.90
N ILE A 34 -10.80 -7.29 -3.62
CA ILE A 34 -9.62 -6.74 -4.28
C ILE A 34 -8.59 -6.43 -3.21
N SER A 35 -7.39 -6.98 -3.34
CA SER A 35 -6.28 -6.70 -2.42
C SER A 35 -5.70 -5.31 -2.67
N VAL A 36 -5.52 -4.52 -1.60
CA VAL A 36 -4.87 -3.20 -1.62
C VAL A 36 -3.59 -3.27 -0.79
N ASP A 37 -2.66 -4.08 -1.27
CA ASP A 37 -1.40 -4.34 -0.58
C ASP A 37 -0.23 -4.39 -1.58
N SER A 38 0.83 -3.63 -1.30
CA SER A 38 2.00 -3.52 -2.19
C SER A 38 2.98 -4.68 -2.08
N ALA A 39 2.72 -5.66 -1.21
CA ALA A 39 3.55 -6.85 -1.06
C ALA A 39 2.84 -8.12 -1.52
N LEU A 40 1.51 -8.21 -1.35
CA LEU A 40 0.72 -9.37 -1.77
C LEU A 40 0.66 -9.55 -3.31
N VAL A 41 1.03 -8.54 -4.08
CA VAL A 41 1.08 -8.58 -5.55
C VAL A 41 2.17 -9.52 -6.07
N TYR A 42 3.20 -9.80 -5.28
CA TYR A 42 4.35 -10.60 -5.68
C TYR A 42 4.10 -12.09 -5.54
N ARG A 43 4.39 -12.86 -6.61
CA ARG A 43 4.40 -14.33 -6.56
C ARG A 43 5.50 -14.83 -5.63
N ASP A 44 5.29 -15.97 -4.98
CA ASP A 44 6.26 -16.67 -4.12
C ASP A 44 6.71 -15.88 -2.87
N MET A 45 6.04 -14.78 -2.56
CA MET A 45 6.20 -14.02 -1.33
C MET A 45 4.96 -14.21 -0.45
N ASP A 46 4.88 -15.35 0.22
CA ASP A 46 3.65 -15.82 0.87
C ASP A 46 3.70 -15.64 2.39
N ILE A 47 4.71 -16.21 3.04
CA ILE A 47 4.82 -16.23 4.51
C ILE A 47 5.11 -14.82 5.04
N GLY A 48 6.15 -14.18 4.52
CA GLY A 48 6.59 -12.86 5.00
C GLY A 48 5.61 -11.73 4.73
N THR A 49 4.72 -11.88 3.76
CA THR A 49 3.61 -10.93 3.50
C THR A 49 2.35 -11.27 4.29
N ALA A 50 2.31 -12.45 4.93
CA ALA A 50 1.12 -13.06 5.51
C ALA A 50 -0.02 -13.18 4.50
N LYS A 51 0.30 -13.61 3.30
CA LYS A 51 -0.66 -13.89 2.24
C LYS A 51 -1.69 -14.91 2.74
N PRO A 52 -2.99 -14.74 2.43
CA PRO A 52 -3.99 -15.76 2.72
C PRO A 52 -3.59 -17.11 2.09
N SER A 53 -3.82 -18.19 2.79
CA SER A 53 -3.46 -19.54 2.30
C SER A 53 -4.14 -19.84 0.96
N LYS A 54 -3.54 -20.71 0.15
CA LYS A 54 -4.12 -21.16 -1.13
C LYS A 54 -5.55 -21.71 -0.96
N ALA A 55 -5.81 -22.42 0.14
CA ALA A 55 -7.16 -22.92 0.45
C ALA A 55 -8.14 -21.78 0.71
N LEU A 56 -7.72 -20.72 1.43
CA LEU A 56 -8.55 -19.56 1.70
C LEU A 56 -8.80 -18.74 0.41
N LEU A 57 -7.77 -18.58 -0.42
CA LEU A 57 -7.89 -17.88 -1.71
C LEU A 57 -8.78 -18.65 -2.71
N ALA A 58 -8.79 -19.99 -2.65
CA ALA A 58 -9.69 -20.79 -3.46
C ALA A 58 -11.16 -20.62 -3.04
N GLN A 59 -11.43 -20.45 -1.74
CA GLN A 59 -12.77 -20.23 -1.21
C GLN A 59 -13.24 -18.78 -1.33
N TYR A 60 -12.32 -17.82 -1.11
CA TYR A 60 -12.56 -16.38 -1.18
C TYR A 60 -11.51 -15.74 -2.09
N PRO A 61 -11.72 -15.79 -3.42
CA PRO A 61 -10.76 -15.24 -4.38
C PRO A 61 -10.54 -13.74 -4.16
N HIS A 62 -9.28 -13.33 -4.18
CA HIS A 62 -8.89 -11.92 -4.11
C HIS A 62 -8.24 -11.54 -5.43
N LYS A 63 -8.72 -10.51 -6.09
CA LYS A 63 -8.03 -9.87 -7.21
C LYS A 63 -6.76 -9.18 -6.70
N LEU A 64 -5.76 -9.05 -7.55
CA LEU A 64 -4.49 -8.35 -7.31
C LEU A 64 -3.61 -9.01 -6.23
N ILE A 65 -3.65 -10.34 -6.14
CA ILE A 65 -2.69 -11.17 -5.42
C ILE A 65 -1.93 -12.02 -6.46
N ASP A 66 -0.62 -12.22 -6.28
CA ASP A 66 0.25 -13.04 -7.15
C ASP A 66 0.26 -12.63 -8.63
N ILE A 67 0.21 -11.33 -8.92
CA ILE A 67 0.07 -10.83 -10.28
C ILE A 67 1.40 -10.53 -10.97
N ILE A 68 2.47 -10.26 -10.23
CA ILE A 68 3.78 -9.92 -10.79
C ILE A 68 4.92 -10.77 -10.19
N ASP A 69 6.06 -10.78 -10.87
CA ASP A 69 7.28 -11.42 -10.36
C ASP A 69 7.99 -10.50 -9.34
N PRO A 70 8.67 -11.05 -8.31
CA PRO A 70 9.44 -10.24 -7.35
C PRO A 70 10.57 -9.40 -7.95
N SER A 71 11.03 -9.69 -9.17
CA SER A 71 12.01 -8.89 -9.89
C SER A 71 11.42 -7.62 -10.51
N GLU A 72 10.10 -7.54 -10.60
CA GLU A 72 9.37 -6.43 -11.22
C GLU A 72 9.02 -5.35 -10.20
N SER A 73 8.68 -4.16 -10.70
CA SER A 73 8.17 -3.05 -9.88
C SER A 73 6.68 -2.89 -10.10
N TYR A 74 5.93 -2.64 -9.03
CA TYR A 74 4.51 -2.33 -9.09
C TYR A 74 4.22 -0.99 -8.44
N SER A 75 3.83 -0.02 -9.25
CA SER A 75 3.61 1.34 -8.82
C SER A 75 2.17 1.59 -8.38
N ALA A 76 1.92 2.75 -7.76
CA ALA A 76 0.55 3.19 -7.47
C ALA A 76 -0.26 3.48 -8.75
N ALA A 77 0.38 3.75 -9.87
CA ALA A 77 -0.28 3.94 -11.17
C ALA A 77 -0.73 2.59 -11.74
N ASP A 78 0.13 1.57 -11.69
CA ASP A 78 -0.21 0.20 -12.10
C ASP A 78 -1.38 -0.31 -11.25
N PHE A 79 -1.27 -0.17 -9.92
CA PHE A 79 -2.36 -0.53 -9.02
C PHE A 79 -3.67 0.17 -9.39
N ARG A 80 -3.65 1.47 -9.67
CA ARG A 80 -4.87 2.21 -10.02
C ARG A 80 -5.52 1.68 -11.29
N THR A 81 -4.72 1.38 -12.31
CA THR A 81 -5.18 0.82 -13.57
C THR A 81 -5.85 -0.53 -13.36
N ASP A 82 -5.15 -1.44 -12.68
CA ASP A 82 -5.63 -2.81 -12.45
C ASP A 82 -6.83 -2.85 -11.50
N ALA A 83 -6.83 -2.00 -10.46
CA ALA A 83 -7.96 -1.91 -9.53
C ALA A 83 -9.22 -1.37 -10.21
N LEU A 84 -9.12 -0.35 -11.08
CA LEU A 84 -10.27 0.15 -11.84
C LEU A 84 -10.82 -0.90 -12.80
N ALA A 85 -9.96 -1.66 -13.47
CA ALA A 85 -10.37 -2.76 -14.33
C ALA A 85 -11.09 -3.85 -13.52
N ALA A 86 -10.51 -4.28 -12.39
CA ALA A 86 -11.11 -5.26 -11.50
C ALA A 86 -12.46 -4.79 -10.93
N MET A 87 -12.57 -3.52 -10.51
CA MET A 87 -13.83 -2.93 -10.04
C MET A 87 -14.90 -2.93 -11.14
N ALA A 88 -14.54 -2.56 -12.36
CA ALA A 88 -15.47 -2.56 -13.49
C ALA A 88 -15.98 -3.97 -13.81
N GLU A 89 -15.11 -4.99 -13.83
CA GLU A 89 -15.49 -6.38 -14.01
C GLU A 89 -16.46 -6.88 -12.93
N ILE A 90 -16.20 -6.55 -11.67
CA ILE A 90 -17.04 -6.93 -10.52
C ILE A 90 -18.42 -6.28 -10.66
N THR A 91 -18.44 -4.99 -10.94
CA THR A 91 -19.70 -4.24 -11.11
C THR A 91 -20.52 -4.74 -12.30
N ALA A 92 -19.88 -5.13 -13.40
CA ALA A 92 -20.54 -5.69 -14.57
C ALA A 92 -21.25 -7.04 -14.26
N ARG A 93 -20.81 -7.77 -13.23
CA ARG A 93 -21.46 -8.97 -12.71
C ARG A 93 -22.59 -8.67 -11.70
N GLY A 94 -22.85 -7.41 -11.41
CA GLY A 94 -23.84 -7.00 -10.39
C GLY A 94 -23.33 -7.10 -8.95
N ASN A 95 -22.02 -7.28 -8.76
CA ASN A 95 -21.39 -7.41 -7.43
C ASN A 95 -20.75 -6.08 -6.99
N ILE A 96 -20.46 -5.97 -5.69
CA ILE A 96 -19.86 -4.79 -5.06
C ILE A 96 -18.36 -5.03 -4.91
N PRO A 97 -17.48 -4.19 -5.48
CA PRO A 97 -16.05 -4.25 -5.20
C PRO A 97 -15.76 -3.97 -3.73
N LEU A 98 -15.14 -4.92 -3.02
CA LEU A 98 -14.66 -4.78 -1.65
C LEU A 98 -13.12 -4.73 -1.66
N LEU A 99 -12.59 -3.53 -1.53
CA LEU A 99 -11.15 -3.27 -1.54
C LEU A 99 -10.60 -3.39 -0.12
N VAL A 100 -9.65 -4.31 0.10
CA VAL A 100 -9.16 -4.67 1.43
C VAL A 100 -7.66 -4.51 1.51
N GLY A 101 -7.16 -3.68 2.43
CA GLY A 101 -5.71 -3.57 2.58
C GLY A 101 -5.20 -2.48 3.50
N GLY A 102 -3.88 -2.31 3.46
CA GLY A 102 -3.17 -1.34 4.30
C GLY A 102 -2.28 -0.38 3.54
N THR A 103 -2.19 -0.47 2.20
CA THR A 103 -1.37 0.43 1.39
C THR A 103 -2.15 1.71 1.08
N MET A 104 -2.09 2.66 2.02
CA MET A 104 -2.89 3.89 1.99
C MET A 104 -2.64 4.75 0.75
N LEU A 105 -1.41 4.71 0.20
CA LEU A 105 -1.10 5.42 -1.04
C LEU A 105 -1.94 4.88 -2.22
N TYR A 106 -2.23 3.57 -2.25
CA TYR A 106 -3.03 2.95 -3.29
C TYR A 106 -4.50 3.40 -3.22
N TYR A 107 -5.08 3.43 -2.03
CA TYR A 107 -6.42 3.98 -1.84
C TYR A 107 -6.51 5.44 -2.28
N LYS A 108 -5.51 6.25 -1.90
CA LYS A 108 -5.45 7.65 -2.29
C LYS A 108 -5.32 7.81 -3.80
N ALA A 109 -4.42 7.05 -4.42
CA ALA A 109 -4.24 7.05 -5.87
C ALA A 109 -5.53 6.66 -6.61
N LEU A 110 -6.27 5.68 -6.08
CA LEU A 110 -7.54 5.27 -6.65
C LEU A 110 -8.61 6.35 -6.52
N GLN A 111 -8.74 6.95 -5.34
CA GLN A 111 -9.80 7.91 -5.02
C GLN A 111 -9.56 9.30 -5.64
N GLU A 112 -8.33 9.83 -5.52
CA GLU A 112 -8.00 11.19 -5.94
C GLU A 112 -7.34 11.26 -7.34
N GLY A 113 -6.96 10.09 -7.89
CA GLY A 113 -6.10 10.02 -9.07
C GLY A 113 -4.64 10.29 -8.72
N LEU A 114 -3.81 10.26 -9.73
CA LEU A 114 -2.38 10.59 -9.64
C LEU A 114 -2.07 11.77 -10.56
N ALA A 115 -1.13 12.62 -10.15
CA ALA A 115 -0.58 13.62 -11.05
C ALA A 115 0.10 12.90 -12.23
N ASP A 116 -0.09 13.44 -13.41
CA ASP A 116 0.56 12.96 -14.62
C ASP A 116 2.05 13.29 -14.53
N MET A 117 2.83 12.35 -14.04
CA MET A 117 4.28 12.43 -13.85
C MET A 117 4.97 11.46 -14.80
N PRO A 118 6.17 11.76 -15.29
CA PRO A 118 6.91 10.84 -16.14
C PRO A 118 7.08 9.47 -15.43
N PRO A 119 7.13 8.38 -16.19
CA PRO A 119 7.46 7.07 -15.65
C PRO A 119 8.84 7.08 -15.00
N ALA A 120 9.16 6.01 -14.27
CA ALA A 120 10.49 5.84 -13.70
C ALA A 120 11.52 5.64 -14.83
N ASP A 121 12.66 6.33 -14.72
CA ASP A 121 13.78 6.23 -15.64
C ASP A 121 14.99 5.61 -14.93
N ALA A 122 15.37 4.39 -15.34
CA ALA A 122 16.42 3.64 -14.68
C ALA A 122 17.79 4.31 -14.83
N GLN A 123 18.06 4.96 -15.97
CA GLN A 123 19.32 5.64 -16.22
C GLN A 123 19.46 6.87 -15.32
N VAL A 124 18.45 7.72 -15.29
CA VAL A 124 18.43 8.93 -14.43
C VAL A 124 18.56 8.56 -12.96
N ARG A 125 17.95 7.45 -12.53
CA ARG A 125 18.11 6.94 -11.15
C ARG A 125 19.53 6.50 -10.84
N ALA A 126 20.16 5.74 -11.75
CA ALA A 126 21.55 5.33 -11.60
C ALA A 126 22.48 6.54 -11.50
N GLU A 127 22.31 7.54 -12.37
CA GLU A 127 23.09 8.80 -12.33
C GLU A 127 22.90 9.53 -10.98
N LEU A 128 21.66 9.61 -10.45
CA LEU A 128 21.38 10.21 -9.14
C LEU A 128 22.00 9.44 -7.99
N GLU A 129 22.02 8.11 -8.06
CA GLU A 129 22.67 7.25 -7.05
C GLU A 129 24.20 7.41 -7.07
N GLU A 130 24.81 7.47 -8.25
CA GLU A 130 26.25 7.76 -8.39
C GLU A 130 26.62 9.16 -7.86
N GLU A 131 25.79 10.14 -8.19
CA GLU A 131 25.96 11.50 -7.68
C GLU A 131 25.83 11.56 -6.15
N ALA A 132 24.83 10.84 -5.58
CA ALA A 132 24.68 10.73 -4.15
C ALA A 132 25.83 10.01 -3.47
N ALA A 133 26.40 8.97 -4.10
CA ALA A 133 27.58 8.27 -3.59
C ALA A 133 28.81 9.19 -3.55
N ARG A 134 28.94 10.10 -4.52
CA ARG A 134 30.07 11.03 -4.63
C ARG A 134 29.93 12.25 -3.73
N LEU A 135 28.72 12.87 -3.69
CA LEU A 135 28.48 14.19 -3.07
C LEU A 135 27.71 14.10 -1.75
N GLY A 136 27.08 12.97 -1.47
CA GLY A 136 26.17 12.78 -0.36
C GLY A 136 24.74 13.24 -0.65
N TRP A 137 23.77 12.65 0.06
CA TRP A 137 22.34 12.98 -0.11
C TRP A 137 21.97 14.41 0.27
N GLN A 138 22.75 15.07 1.14
CA GLN A 138 22.53 16.47 1.45
C GLN A 138 22.73 17.36 0.23
N ALA A 139 23.76 17.11 -0.57
CA ALA A 139 24.01 17.91 -1.79
C ALA A 139 22.87 17.75 -2.81
N LEU A 140 22.31 16.56 -2.96
CA LEU A 140 21.14 16.33 -3.81
C LEU A 140 19.90 17.03 -3.26
N HIS A 141 19.74 17.08 -1.94
CA HIS A 141 18.64 17.82 -1.31
C HIS A 141 18.80 19.34 -1.56
N ASP A 142 20.01 19.86 -1.51
CA ASP A 142 20.28 21.27 -1.79
C ASP A 142 20.00 21.61 -3.26
N GLN A 143 20.30 20.69 -4.20
CA GLN A 143 19.87 20.82 -5.61
C GLN A 143 18.35 20.85 -5.73
N LEU A 144 17.65 19.96 -5.04
CA LEU A 144 16.18 19.98 -5.04
C LEU A 144 15.63 21.29 -4.46
N ALA A 145 16.28 21.85 -3.43
CA ALA A 145 15.86 23.12 -2.83
C ALA A 145 15.95 24.31 -3.81
N VAL A 146 16.87 24.25 -4.77
CA VAL A 146 16.99 25.25 -5.83
C VAL A 146 15.85 25.14 -6.86
N VAL A 147 15.52 23.91 -7.30
CA VAL A 147 14.56 23.70 -8.39
C VAL A 147 13.12 23.56 -7.92
N ASP A 148 12.89 22.90 -6.77
CA ASP A 148 11.57 22.68 -6.15
C ASP A 148 11.64 22.90 -4.64
N PRO A 149 11.72 24.14 -4.16
CA PRO A 149 11.81 24.45 -2.72
C PRO A 149 10.60 23.92 -1.92
N VAL A 150 9.43 23.82 -2.55
CA VAL A 150 8.22 23.28 -1.90
C VAL A 150 8.36 21.78 -1.62
N SER A 151 8.91 21.02 -2.54
CA SER A 151 9.20 19.60 -2.33
C SER A 151 10.35 19.41 -1.34
N ALA A 152 11.44 20.20 -1.46
CA ALA A 152 12.58 20.12 -0.55
C ALA A 152 12.20 20.37 0.92
N ALA A 153 11.32 21.35 1.18
CA ALA A 153 10.84 21.62 2.55
C ALA A 153 10.09 20.45 3.20
N ARG A 154 9.60 19.48 2.42
CA ARG A 154 8.83 18.31 2.90
C ARG A 154 9.60 17.00 2.85
N ILE A 155 10.66 16.93 2.06
CA ILE A 155 11.49 15.74 1.88
C ILE A 155 12.73 15.90 2.76
N HIS A 156 12.92 14.97 3.69
CA HIS A 156 14.13 14.99 4.52
C HIS A 156 15.36 14.56 3.69
N PRO A 157 16.56 15.16 3.89
CA PRO A 157 17.78 14.74 3.18
C PRO A 157 18.10 13.25 3.30
N ASN A 158 17.72 12.62 4.42
CA ASN A 158 17.87 11.18 4.66
C ASN A 158 16.70 10.34 4.15
N ASP A 159 15.91 10.85 3.19
CA ASP A 159 14.89 10.08 2.45
C ASP A 159 15.30 9.95 0.98
N PRO A 160 16.27 9.06 0.68
CA PRO A 160 16.82 8.89 -0.66
C PRO A 160 15.75 8.62 -1.71
N GLN A 161 14.76 7.81 -1.37
CA GLN A 161 13.72 7.39 -2.32
C GLN A 161 12.87 8.57 -2.81
N ARG A 162 12.43 9.44 -1.89
CA ARG A 162 11.63 10.62 -2.26
C ARG A 162 12.47 11.68 -2.94
N LEU A 163 13.71 11.84 -2.50
CA LEU A 163 14.64 12.78 -3.09
C LEU A 163 15.00 12.40 -4.52
N THR A 164 15.38 11.12 -4.76
CA THR A 164 15.62 10.59 -6.10
C THR A 164 14.40 10.79 -6.99
N ARG A 165 13.18 10.45 -6.51
CA ARG A 165 11.98 10.63 -7.32
C ARG A 165 11.68 12.07 -7.67
N ALA A 166 11.90 13.02 -6.76
CA ALA A 166 11.68 14.45 -7.04
C ALA A 166 12.64 15.00 -8.10
N LEU A 167 13.92 14.65 -8.00
CA LEU A 167 14.93 15.03 -8.97
C LEU A 167 14.76 14.32 -10.32
N GLU A 168 14.41 13.02 -10.29
CA GLU A 168 14.10 12.23 -11.49
C GLU A 168 12.98 12.90 -12.30
N VAL A 169 11.85 13.21 -11.66
CA VAL A 169 10.71 13.88 -12.31
C VAL A 169 11.17 15.17 -13.00
N TRP A 170 11.95 15.99 -12.29
CA TRP A 170 12.46 17.21 -12.85
C TRP A 170 13.45 17.00 -14.02
N ARG A 171 14.39 16.06 -13.88
CA ARG A 171 15.39 15.78 -14.93
C ARG A 171 14.75 15.21 -16.20
N VAL A 172 13.74 14.36 -16.05
CA VAL A 172 13.06 13.72 -17.19
C VAL A 172 12.09 14.66 -17.88
N SER A 173 11.31 15.46 -17.14
CA SER A 173 10.22 16.26 -17.72
C SER A 173 10.52 17.77 -17.85
N GLY A 174 11.58 18.25 -17.21
CA GLY A 174 11.83 19.69 -17.07
C GLY A 174 10.86 20.41 -16.12
N GLN A 175 9.92 19.67 -15.49
CA GLN A 175 8.91 20.20 -14.58
C GLN A 175 9.07 19.56 -13.20
N THR A 176 8.84 20.36 -12.16
CA THR A 176 8.96 19.89 -10.78
C THR A 176 7.73 19.06 -10.34
N MET A 177 7.89 18.23 -9.31
CA MET A 177 6.76 17.53 -8.70
C MET A 177 5.67 18.50 -8.22
N THR A 178 6.06 19.67 -7.74
CA THR A 178 5.12 20.71 -7.30
C THR A 178 4.30 21.25 -8.46
N GLU A 179 4.89 21.46 -9.63
CA GLU A 179 4.18 21.91 -10.83
C GLU A 179 3.21 20.87 -11.35
N HIS A 180 3.61 19.59 -11.43
CA HIS A 180 2.72 18.48 -11.82
C HIS A 180 1.50 18.40 -10.89
N ARG A 181 1.70 18.49 -9.57
CA ARG A 181 0.60 18.47 -8.60
C ARG A 181 -0.34 19.68 -8.72
N ARG A 182 0.22 20.88 -8.96
CA ARG A 182 -0.60 22.09 -9.20
C ARG A 182 -1.46 21.95 -10.45
N LYS A 183 -0.91 21.40 -11.53
CA LYS A 183 -1.68 21.13 -12.76
C LYS A 183 -2.82 20.16 -12.50
N GLN A 184 -2.59 19.07 -11.78
CA GLN A 184 -3.63 18.11 -11.38
C GLN A 184 -4.74 18.80 -10.58
N THR A 185 -4.37 19.62 -9.58
CA THR A 185 -5.34 20.35 -8.75
C THR A 185 -6.16 21.35 -9.59
N ALA A 186 -5.54 22.06 -10.52
CA ALA A 186 -6.24 22.99 -11.40
C ALA A 186 -7.21 22.26 -12.33
N GLN A 187 -6.80 21.16 -12.95
CA GLN A 187 -7.66 20.34 -13.80
C GLN A 187 -8.87 19.75 -13.03
N SER A 188 -8.66 19.38 -11.77
CA SER A 188 -9.75 18.90 -10.90
C SER A 188 -10.71 20.04 -10.51
N ALA A 189 -10.25 21.28 -10.40
CA ALA A 189 -11.08 22.43 -10.10
C ALA A 189 -11.91 22.88 -11.32
N ASP A 190 -11.36 22.81 -12.54
CA ASP A 190 -12.05 23.16 -13.79
C ASP A 190 -13.11 22.13 -14.18
N ALA A 191 -13.00 20.87 -13.71
CA ALA A 191 -13.96 19.80 -13.98
C ALA A 191 -15.29 19.93 -13.22
N GLY A 192 -15.49 21.03 -12.50
CA GLY A 192 -16.76 21.37 -11.85
C GLY A 192 -16.68 21.39 -10.32
N ALA A 193 -17.40 22.34 -9.70
CA ALA A 193 -17.42 22.67 -8.27
C ALA A 193 -17.99 21.61 -7.33
N SER A 194 -18.10 20.36 -7.74
CA SER A 194 -18.27 19.22 -6.87
C SER A 194 -16.88 18.60 -6.70
N GLY A 195 -16.29 18.73 -5.52
CA GLY A 195 -15.07 18.01 -5.12
C GLY A 195 -15.28 16.48 -5.15
N GLN A 196 -15.89 15.99 -6.21
CA GLN A 196 -16.17 14.58 -6.43
C GLN A 196 -14.87 13.89 -6.81
N SER A 197 -14.57 12.85 -6.07
CA SER A 197 -13.63 11.80 -6.39
C SER A 197 -13.59 11.53 -7.90
N GLN A 198 -12.38 11.48 -8.49
CA GLN A 198 -12.22 11.02 -9.88
C GLN A 198 -12.60 9.54 -10.04
N LEU A 199 -12.91 8.87 -8.94
CA LEU A 199 -13.38 7.49 -8.93
C LEU A 199 -14.88 7.45 -9.24
N PRO A 200 -15.34 6.74 -10.32
CA PRO A 200 -16.74 6.70 -10.74
C PRO A 200 -17.56 5.72 -9.88
N TYR A 201 -17.44 5.81 -8.56
CA TYR A 201 -18.09 4.95 -7.58
C TYR A 201 -18.56 5.77 -6.38
N THR A 202 -19.67 5.35 -5.77
CA THR A 202 -20.04 5.76 -4.42
C THR A 202 -19.29 4.87 -3.42
N VAL A 203 -18.39 5.45 -2.64
CA VAL A 203 -17.48 4.70 -1.76
C VAL A 203 -17.91 4.80 -0.31
N ALA A 204 -18.04 3.65 0.35
CA ALA A 204 -18.09 3.57 1.81
C ALA A 204 -16.71 3.28 2.37
N ASN A 205 -16.23 4.12 3.28
CA ASN A 205 -14.92 4.02 3.90
C ASN A 205 -15.02 3.41 5.30
N LEU A 206 -14.52 2.18 5.46
CA LEU A 206 -14.41 1.48 6.73
C LEU A 206 -12.94 1.39 7.14
N ALA A 207 -12.65 1.59 8.42
CA ALA A 207 -11.36 1.28 9.01
C ALA A 207 -11.51 0.35 10.21
N ILE A 208 -10.66 -0.69 10.28
CA ILE A 208 -10.63 -1.57 11.43
C ILE A 208 -9.25 -1.54 12.08
N ALA A 209 -9.21 -1.33 13.40
CA ALA A 209 -8.00 -1.39 14.21
C ALA A 209 -8.37 -1.56 15.69
N PRO A 210 -7.50 -2.14 16.53
CA PRO A 210 -7.74 -2.15 17.96
C PRO A 210 -7.62 -0.73 18.52
N ALA A 211 -8.53 -0.35 19.41
CA ALA A 211 -8.49 0.93 20.11
C ALA A 211 -7.19 1.08 20.93
N ASN A 212 -6.74 -0.01 21.55
CA ASN A 212 -5.47 -0.07 22.27
C ASN A 212 -4.32 -0.50 21.34
N ARG A 213 -3.36 0.39 21.12
CA ARG A 213 -2.17 0.11 20.30
C ARG A 213 -1.29 -1.02 20.84
N GLN A 214 -1.28 -1.27 22.13
CA GLN A 214 -0.50 -2.34 22.73
C GLN A 214 -0.95 -3.70 22.19
N VAL A 215 -2.24 -3.92 22.04
CA VAL A 215 -2.81 -5.12 21.41
C VAL A 215 -2.26 -5.33 19.99
N LEU A 216 -2.18 -4.26 19.21
CA LEU A 216 -1.60 -4.35 17.86
C LEU A 216 -0.12 -4.70 17.88
N HIS A 217 0.64 -4.13 18.82
CA HIS A 217 2.07 -4.42 18.98
C HIS A 217 2.31 -5.89 19.38
N GLU A 218 1.47 -6.44 20.21
CA GLU A 218 1.52 -7.85 20.62
C GLU A 218 1.16 -8.78 19.46
N ARG A 219 0.08 -8.47 18.72
CA ARG A 219 -0.30 -9.21 17.51
C ARG A 219 0.81 -9.18 16.44
N ILE A 220 1.47 -8.04 16.26
CA ILE A 220 2.60 -7.90 15.33
C ILE A 220 3.76 -8.80 15.76
N ALA A 221 4.12 -8.80 17.04
CA ALA A 221 5.23 -9.62 17.54
C ALA A 221 4.90 -11.13 17.40
N GLN A 222 3.73 -11.54 17.85
CA GLN A 222 3.26 -12.92 17.74
C GLN A 222 3.23 -13.39 16.28
N ARG A 223 2.67 -12.58 15.37
CA ARG A 223 2.61 -12.89 13.94
C ARG A 223 3.99 -13.06 13.32
N PHE A 224 4.95 -12.20 13.68
CA PHE A 224 6.32 -12.33 13.17
C PHE A 224 6.99 -13.63 13.65
N THR A 225 6.77 -14.01 14.90
CA THR A 225 7.25 -15.30 15.44
C THR A 225 6.63 -16.47 14.67
N ILE A 226 5.31 -16.47 14.47
CA ILE A 226 4.61 -17.50 13.68
C ILE A 226 5.16 -17.59 12.25
N MET A 227 5.44 -16.46 11.59
CA MET A 227 6.05 -16.45 10.25
C MET A 227 7.41 -17.15 10.24
N LEU A 228 8.25 -16.92 11.25
CA LEU A 228 9.56 -17.58 11.36
C LEU A 228 9.39 -19.11 11.57
N GLU A 229 8.45 -19.52 12.42
CA GLU A 229 8.11 -20.93 12.65
C GLU A 229 7.56 -21.60 11.38
N GLN A 230 6.88 -20.87 10.51
CA GLN A 230 6.34 -21.36 9.25
C GLN A 230 7.38 -21.46 8.12
N GLY A 231 8.65 -21.06 8.35
CA GLY A 231 9.71 -21.15 7.36
C GLY A 231 9.94 -19.85 6.57
N PHE A 232 9.65 -18.71 7.15
CA PHE A 232 9.89 -17.41 6.46
C PHE A 232 11.34 -17.21 6.04
N VAL A 233 12.31 -17.73 6.82
CA VAL A 233 13.73 -17.68 6.44
C VAL A 233 13.97 -18.53 5.18
N ASP A 234 13.38 -19.71 5.10
CA ASP A 234 13.52 -20.62 3.95
C ASP A 234 12.88 -20.03 2.68
N GLU A 235 11.75 -19.32 2.83
CA GLU A 235 11.13 -18.57 1.72
C GLU A 235 12.11 -17.53 1.15
N VAL A 236 12.79 -16.76 2.01
CA VAL A 236 13.76 -15.75 1.56
C VAL A 236 15.03 -16.42 0.99
N VAL A 237 15.48 -17.57 1.51
CA VAL A 237 16.56 -18.37 0.92
C VAL A 237 16.20 -18.80 -0.50
N ALA A 238 14.99 -19.29 -0.72
CA ALA A 238 14.49 -19.67 -2.04
C ALA A 238 14.48 -18.48 -3.02
N LEU A 239 13.95 -17.33 -2.59
CA LEU A 239 13.97 -16.10 -3.39
C LEU A 239 15.40 -15.66 -3.73
N ARG A 240 16.31 -15.70 -2.76
CA ARG A 240 17.71 -15.31 -2.95
C ARG A 240 18.44 -16.26 -3.91
N SER A 241 18.13 -17.55 -3.89
CA SER A 241 18.75 -18.55 -4.75
C SER A 241 18.44 -18.36 -6.24
N ARG A 242 17.43 -17.56 -6.59
CA ARG A 242 17.12 -17.21 -7.98
C ARG A 242 18.25 -16.44 -8.68
N GLY A 243 19.04 -15.65 -7.93
CA GLY A 243 20.17 -14.89 -8.45
C GLY A 243 19.83 -13.58 -9.17
N ASP A 244 18.56 -13.33 -9.47
CA ASP A 244 18.05 -12.11 -10.12
C ASP A 244 17.47 -11.09 -9.12
N LEU A 245 17.28 -11.49 -7.85
CA LEU A 245 16.75 -10.63 -6.81
C LEU A 245 17.86 -10.03 -5.95
N HIS A 246 17.68 -8.78 -5.54
CA HIS A 246 18.66 -8.05 -4.74
C HIS A 246 17.97 -7.05 -3.78
N PRO A 247 18.67 -6.58 -2.70
CA PRO A 247 18.07 -5.70 -1.67
C PRO A 247 17.54 -4.35 -2.17
N GLY A 248 17.89 -3.93 -3.38
CA GLY A 248 17.40 -2.71 -4.01
C GLY A 248 15.96 -2.83 -4.56
N LEU A 249 15.49 -4.05 -4.83
CA LEU A 249 14.15 -4.27 -5.40
C LEU A 249 13.03 -3.90 -4.41
N PRO A 250 11.91 -3.34 -4.88
CA PRO A 250 10.76 -3.02 -4.04
C PRO A 250 10.23 -4.21 -3.24
N SER A 251 10.18 -5.39 -3.84
CA SER A 251 9.80 -6.67 -3.23
C SER A 251 10.68 -7.01 -2.03
N ILE A 252 11.98 -6.99 -2.19
CA ILE A 252 12.95 -7.34 -1.12
C ILE A 252 13.05 -6.24 -0.05
N ARG A 253 12.73 -5.00 -0.40
CA ARG A 253 12.61 -3.90 0.57
C ARG A 253 11.36 -3.97 1.43
N ALA A 254 10.42 -4.87 1.14
CA ALA A 254 9.25 -5.12 1.97
C ALA A 254 9.66 -5.46 3.42
N VAL A 255 8.84 -5.01 4.37
CA VAL A 255 9.08 -5.24 5.79
C VAL A 255 9.09 -6.75 6.07
N GLY A 256 10.08 -7.22 6.81
CA GLY A 256 10.34 -8.63 7.04
C GLY A 256 11.40 -9.17 6.06
N TYR A 257 11.16 -9.10 4.76
CA TYR A 257 12.09 -9.61 3.75
C TYR A 257 13.47 -8.96 3.83
N ARG A 258 13.52 -7.64 3.93
CA ARG A 258 14.78 -6.92 4.10
C ARG A 258 15.56 -7.39 5.33
N GLN A 259 14.89 -7.58 6.47
CA GLN A 259 15.55 -8.00 7.71
C GLN A 259 16.08 -9.43 7.62
N VAL A 260 15.30 -10.33 7.02
CA VAL A 260 15.76 -11.71 6.77
C VAL A 260 16.90 -11.73 5.77
N TRP A 261 16.85 -10.92 4.71
CA TRP A 261 17.96 -10.80 3.75
C TRP A 261 19.25 -10.30 4.40
N ASP A 262 19.16 -9.26 5.26
CA ASP A 262 20.31 -8.74 6.02
C ASP A 262 20.88 -9.79 7.00
N HIS A 263 20.04 -10.66 7.56
CA HIS A 263 20.47 -11.81 8.37
C HIS A 263 21.24 -12.83 7.51
N LEU A 264 20.72 -13.19 6.36
CA LEU A 264 21.37 -14.12 5.43
C LEU A 264 22.70 -13.57 4.85
N ASP A 265 22.87 -12.26 4.83
CA ASP A 265 24.13 -11.58 4.51
C ASP A 265 25.12 -11.53 5.69
N GLY A 266 24.76 -12.07 6.86
CA GLY A 266 25.60 -12.05 8.07
C GLY A 266 25.67 -10.68 8.77
N LYS A 267 24.82 -9.72 8.38
CA LYS A 267 24.76 -8.37 8.99
C LYS A 267 23.99 -8.34 10.32
N LEU A 268 23.13 -9.32 10.54
CA LEU A 268 22.26 -9.46 11.71
C LEU A 268 22.30 -10.88 12.25
N THR A 269 22.31 -11.02 13.56
CA THR A 269 21.97 -12.28 14.21
C THR A 269 20.48 -12.61 14.02
N SER A 270 20.09 -13.86 14.27
CA SER A 270 18.65 -14.25 14.20
C SER A 270 17.79 -13.45 15.18
N ALA A 271 18.29 -13.18 16.40
CA ALA A 271 17.57 -12.37 17.39
C ALA A 271 17.40 -10.92 16.93
N GLU A 272 18.46 -10.30 16.40
CA GLU A 272 18.40 -8.92 15.87
C GLU A 272 17.47 -8.83 14.65
N MET A 273 17.48 -9.82 13.76
CA MET A 273 16.60 -9.90 12.60
C MET A 273 15.13 -9.92 13.04
N GLN A 274 14.78 -10.75 14.01
CA GLN A 274 13.42 -10.83 14.55
C GLN A 274 13.01 -9.51 15.21
N GLU A 275 13.86 -8.95 16.07
CA GLU A 275 13.59 -7.67 16.74
C GLU A 275 13.39 -6.54 15.73
N ARG A 276 14.29 -6.40 14.76
CA ARG A 276 14.20 -5.36 13.71
C ARG A 276 12.99 -5.56 12.81
N GLY A 277 12.62 -6.79 12.51
CA GLY A 277 11.40 -7.12 11.76
C GLY A 277 10.13 -6.66 12.49
N ILE A 278 10.04 -6.93 13.78
CA ILE A 278 8.93 -6.48 14.62
C ILE A 278 8.90 -4.94 14.71
N ILE A 279 10.04 -4.29 14.95
CA ILE A 279 10.13 -2.83 14.99
C ILE A 279 9.71 -2.21 13.66
N ALA A 280 10.21 -2.71 12.54
CA ALA A 280 9.86 -2.21 11.20
C ALA A 280 8.37 -2.36 10.91
N THR A 281 7.75 -3.47 11.34
CA THR A 281 6.30 -3.72 11.20
C THR A 281 5.49 -2.76 12.08
N ARG A 282 5.92 -2.49 13.31
CA ARG A 282 5.28 -1.46 14.18
C ARG A 282 5.38 -0.06 13.56
N GLN A 283 6.50 0.27 12.94
CA GLN A 283 6.67 1.54 12.23
C GLN A 283 5.78 1.63 10.99
N LEU A 284 5.62 0.52 10.24
CA LEU A 284 4.66 0.45 9.16
C LEU A 284 3.24 0.72 9.65
N ALA A 285 2.79 0.03 10.69
CA ALA A 285 1.48 0.23 11.31
C ALA A 285 1.28 1.68 11.79
N LYS A 286 2.30 2.30 12.40
CA LYS A 286 2.26 3.72 12.80
C LYS A 286 2.03 4.65 11.60
N ARG A 287 2.70 4.42 10.46
CA ARG A 287 2.49 5.19 9.23
C ARG A 287 1.07 5.00 8.69
N GLN A 288 0.56 3.76 8.70
CA GLN A 288 -0.82 3.47 8.28
C GLN A 288 -1.84 4.22 9.14
N PHE A 289 -1.68 4.26 10.47
CA PHE A 289 -2.53 5.07 11.35
C PHE A 289 -2.47 6.56 11.05
N THR A 290 -1.28 7.09 10.73
CA THR A 290 -1.13 8.51 10.37
C THR A 290 -1.98 8.85 9.14
N TRP A 291 -1.95 7.99 8.13
CA TRP A 291 -2.78 8.14 6.93
C TRP A 291 -4.27 8.01 7.23
N LEU A 292 -4.67 6.96 7.96
CA LEU A 292 -6.07 6.74 8.31
C LEU A 292 -6.69 7.90 9.08
N ARG A 293 -5.92 8.55 9.97
CA ARG A 293 -6.40 9.71 10.72
C ARG A 293 -6.60 10.96 9.87
N SER A 294 -5.91 11.07 8.76
CA SER A 294 -6.10 12.17 7.81
C SER A 294 -7.16 11.88 6.75
N TRP A 295 -7.79 10.70 6.80
CA TRP A 295 -8.83 10.31 5.87
C TRP A 295 -10.17 10.91 6.29
N SER A 296 -10.84 11.60 5.38
CA SER A 296 -12.19 12.09 5.59
C SER A 296 -13.21 10.93 5.50
N ASP A 297 -14.34 11.08 6.19
CA ASP A 297 -15.50 10.18 6.11
C ASP A 297 -15.18 8.71 6.38
N LEU A 298 -14.35 8.45 7.40
CA LEU A 298 -13.90 7.13 7.79
C LEU A 298 -14.71 6.60 8.98
N HIS A 299 -15.43 5.51 8.76
CA HIS A 299 -16.12 4.81 9.85
C HIS A 299 -15.18 3.80 10.53
N TRP A 300 -14.90 4.03 11.83
CA TRP A 300 -13.99 3.20 12.59
C TRP A 300 -14.68 2.04 13.30
N LEU A 301 -14.07 0.86 13.19
CA LEU A 301 -14.43 -0.39 13.87
C LEU A 301 -13.28 -0.80 14.81
N ASP A 302 -13.62 -1.19 16.05
CA ASP A 302 -12.62 -1.78 16.96
C ASP A 302 -12.44 -3.25 16.63
N SER A 303 -11.23 -3.67 16.30
CA SER A 303 -10.92 -5.06 15.95
C SER A 303 -11.09 -6.06 17.09
N LEU A 304 -11.40 -5.62 18.29
CA LEU A 304 -11.73 -6.45 19.45
C LEU A 304 -13.24 -6.59 19.68
N ASP A 305 -14.05 -5.81 18.97
CA ASP A 305 -15.49 -5.89 19.05
C ASP A 305 -15.98 -7.11 18.25
N SER A 306 -16.74 -7.99 18.89
CA SER A 306 -17.34 -9.16 18.25
C SER A 306 -18.50 -8.83 17.30
N ASP A 307 -19.05 -7.60 17.36
CA ASP A 307 -20.20 -7.17 16.57
C ASP A 307 -19.82 -6.31 15.34
N ASN A 308 -18.56 -6.43 14.89
CA ASN A 308 -18.06 -5.63 13.78
C ASN A 308 -18.82 -5.83 12.47
N LEU A 309 -19.30 -7.04 12.20
CA LEU A 309 -20.11 -7.31 10.99
C LEU A 309 -21.41 -6.50 11.03
N SER A 310 -22.19 -6.57 12.13
CA SER A 310 -23.46 -5.82 12.27
C SER A 310 -23.23 -4.31 12.18
N ARG A 311 -22.16 -3.82 12.81
CA ARG A 311 -21.79 -2.39 12.76
C ARG A 311 -21.42 -1.93 11.36
N ALA A 312 -20.65 -2.73 10.64
CA ALA A 312 -20.30 -2.47 9.25
C ALA A 312 -21.56 -2.44 8.37
N LEU A 313 -22.44 -3.44 8.48
CA LEU A 313 -23.67 -3.51 7.70
C LEU A 313 -24.61 -2.31 8.01
N LYS A 314 -24.73 -1.93 9.27
CA LYS A 314 -25.51 -0.75 9.67
C LYS A 314 -24.97 0.52 9.00
N TYR A 315 -23.66 0.74 9.03
CA TYR A 315 -23.03 1.88 8.36
C TYR A 315 -23.26 1.85 6.84
N LEU A 316 -23.02 0.69 6.20
CA LEU A 316 -23.22 0.53 4.75
C LEU A 316 -24.67 0.82 4.32
N GLY A 317 -25.65 0.50 5.15
CA GLY A 317 -27.04 0.88 4.94
C GLY A 317 -27.29 2.40 5.02
N THR A 318 -26.56 3.13 5.88
CA THR A 318 -26.70 4.59 5.99
C THR A 318 -26.11 5.37 4.82
N VAL A 319 -25.14 4.82 4.13
CA VAL A 319 -24.46 5.47 2.97
C VAL A 319 -24.97 4.98 1.63
N SER A 320 -26.15 4.35 1.61
CA SER A 320 -26.82 3.86 0.39
C SER A 320 -25.97 2.92 -0.49
N ILE A 321 -25.10 2.14 0.14
CA ILE A 321 -24.34 1.07 -0.55
C ILE A 321 -25.23 -0.16 -0.76
N LEU A 322 -26.23 -0.37 0.10
CA LEU A 322 -27.11 -1.53 0.15
C LEU A 322 -28.56 -1.19 -0.30
N SER A 323 -28.74 -0.15 -1.12
CA SER A 323 -30.04 0.25 -1.65
C SER A 323 -30.43 -0.53 -2.91
#